data_88ffe5c31b6947ca01c995dbb041cc11
#
_entry.id   88ffe5c31b6947ca01c995dbb041cc11
#
_cell.length_a   1.000
_cell.length_b   1.000
_cell.length_c   1.000
_cell.angle_alpha   90.00
_cell.angle_beta   90.00
_cell.angle_gamma   90.00
#
_symmetry.space_group_name_H-M   'P 1'
#
loop_
_entity.id
_entity.type
_entity.pdbx_description
1 polymer ?
#
loop_
_entity_poly.entity_id
_entity_poly.type
_entity_poly.pdbx_seq_one_letter_code
_entity_poly.pdbx_strand_id
1 'polypeptide(L)'
;MTPNPTESLIQLDTSSLVDKVEANLVKLLVERKLRVGDIIPTELDLSRSLGVSRTVVREALLRLRMMGLIDTKKKKGSVITSPDIFGIMSKSMNPHILDQDTLREIFELRLVLEIGMADLLFQRVTPKDIEELKEIVKTEPDTAKDHIFHIDHEIIFHGKLYEIAGNETLKRFQKMLLPIFDYVHNSGLLKKPAQIQKFVSHRGLIDILENGSPELFRNGMRNHLENHFLRIFS
;
A
#
# COMPACT_ATOMS: atom_id res chain seq x y z
N MET A 1 -2.47 -42.97 37.85
CA MET A 1 -2.35 -41.62 37.26
C MET A 1 -3.59 -40.84 37.64
N THR A 2 -3.45 -39.85 38.48
CA THR A 2 -4.57 -38.94 38.82
C THR A 2 -4.74 -38.00 37.64
N PRO A 3 -5.96 -37.83 37.10
CA PRO A 3 -6.21 -36.88 35.99
C PRO A 3 -5.84 -35.46 36.40
N ASN A 4 -5.18 -34.75 35.50
CA ASN A 4 -4.80 -33.36 35.71
C ASN A 4 -6.11 -32.53 35.84
N PRO A 5 -6.38 -31.87 36.98
CA PRO A 5 -7.65 -31.16 37.20
C PRO A 5 -7.89 -29.96 36.30
N THR A 6 -6.90 -29.57 35.47
CA THR A 6 -7.03 -28.47 34.51
C THR A 6 -7.41 -28.92 33.09
N GLU A 7 -7.43 -30.23 32.78
CA GLU A 7 -7.80 -30.76 31.46
C GLU A 7 -9.28 -30.54 31.08
N SER A 8 -10.12 -30.21 32.02
CA SER A 8 -11.56 -29.91 31.78
C SER A 8 -11.89 -28.43 31.69
N LEU A 9 -10.91 -27.54 31.82
CA LEU A 9 -11.14 -26.10 31.73
C LEU A 9 -11.23 -25.65 30.28
N ILE A 10 -12.38 -25.05 29.93
CA ILE A 10 -12.57 -24.39 28.63
C ILE A 10 -11.88 -23.04 28.69
N GLN A 11 -11.07 -22.74 27.68
CA GLN A 11 -10.43 -21.44 27.57
C GLN A 11 -11.51 -20.34 27.48
N LEU A 12 -11.48 -19.40 28.42
CA LEU A 12 -12.43 -18.28 28.43
C LEU A 12 -12.12 -17.33 27.28
N ASP A 13 -13.17 -16.88 26.59
CA ASP A 13 -13.08 -15.78 25.62
C ASP A 13 -12.83 -14.47 26.38
N THR A 14 -11.60 -13.98 26.32
CA THR A 14 -11.15 -12.74 27.00
C THR A 14 -11.39 -11.49 26.15
N SER A 15 -11.99 -11.59 24.97
CA SER A 15 -12.31 -10.45 24.14
C SER A 15 -13.24 -9.46 24.84
N SER A 16 -13.02 -8.17 24.64
CA SER A 16 -13.87 -7.15 25.24
C SER A 16 -15.29 -7.22 24.70
N LEU A 17 -16.26 -6.71 25.47
CA LEU A 17 -17.64 -6.64 25.01
C LEU A 17 -17.78 -5.80 23.73
N VAL A 18 -16.93 -4.80 23.55
CA VAL A 18 -16.86 -3.98 22.33
C VAL A 18 -16.40 -4.83 21.14
N ASP A 19 -15.36 -5.67 21.30
CA ASP A 19 -14.86 -6.55 20.24
C ASP A 19 -15.94 -7.55 19.80
N LYS A 20 -16.70 -8.10 20.76
CA LYS A 20 -17.82 -9.01 20.46
C LYS A 20 -18.94 -8.32 19.70
N VAL A 21 -19.25 -7.08 20.05
CA VAL A 21 -20.27 -6.28 19.34
C VAL A 21 -19.77 -5.92 17.94
N GLU A 22 -18.53 -5.51 17.81
CA GLU A 22 -17.90 -5.22 16.51
C GLU A 22 -17.96 -6.42 15.57
N ALA A 23 -17.51 -7.60 16.05
CA ALA A 23 -17.57 -8.85 15.27
C ALA A 23 -19.01 -9.22 14.86
N ASN A 24 -19.99 -9.07 15.77
CA ASN A 24 -21.39 -9.31 15.45
C ASN A 24 -21.94 -8.32 14.41
N LEU A 25 -21.53 -7.06 14.46
CA LEU A 25 -21.93 -6.07 13.46
C LEU A 25 -21.34 -6.41 12.10
N VAL A 26 -20.04 -6.74 12.00
CA VAL A 26 -19.42 -7.19 10.76
C VAL A 26 -20.14 -8.42 10.20
N LYS A 27 -20.43 -9.41 11.05
CA LYS A 27 -21.20 -10.60 10.67
C LYS A 27 -22.58 -10.23 10.11
N LEU A 28 -23.30 -9.32 10.77
CA LEU A 28 -24.59 -8.82 10.31
C LEU A 28 -24.49 -8.20 8.89
N LEU A 29 -23.46 -7.40 8.61
CA LEU A 29 -23.24 -6.78 7.31
C LEU A 29 -23.08 -7.85 6.21
N VAL A 30 -22.31 -8.90 6.49
CA VAL A 30 -22.03 -9.99 5.56
C VAL A 30 -23.26 -10.88 5.34
N GLU A 31 -23.90 -11.36 6.43
CA GLU A 31 -25.00 -12.31 6.35
C GLU A 31 -26.26 -11.72 5.71
N ARG A 32 -26.55 -10.45 5.98
CA ARG A 32 -27.68 -9.76 5.36
C ARG A 32 -27.38 -9.24 3.95
N LYS A 33 -26.17 -9.50 3.42
CA LYS A 33 -25.73 -9.05 2.09
C LYS A 33 -25.96 -7.55 1.89
N LEU A 34 -25.74 -6.77 2.93
CA LEU A 34 -25.93 -5.33 2.89
C LEU A 34 -24.90 -4.72 1.92
N ARG A 35 -25.34 -3.71 1.18
CA ARG A 35 -24.55 -3.05 0.14
C ARG A 35 -24.15 -1.64 0.56
N VAL A 36 -23.15 -1.10 -0.13
CA VAL A 36 -22.78 0.32 0.02
C VAL A 36 -24.01 1.21 -0.20
N GLY A 37 -24.27 2.08 0.77
CA GLY A 37 -25.44 2.96 0.80
C GLY A 37 -26.60 2.45 1.66
N ASP A 38 -26.63 1.17 2.04
CA ASP A 38 -27.66 0.63 2.92
C ASP A 38 -27.53 1.22 4.32
N ILE A 39 -28.67 1.42 4.96
CA ILE A 39 -28.77 1.97 6.32
C ILE A 39 -28.63 0.82 7.31
N ILE A 40 -27.79 1.01 8.33
CA ILE A 40 -27.72 0.09 9.47
C ILE A 40 -28.66 0.52 10.58
N PRO A 41 -29.08 -0.42 11.46
CA PRO A 41 -29.95 -0.10 12.61
C PRO A 41 -29.34 0.99 13.49
N THR A 42 -30.20 1.74 14.19
CA THR A 42 -29.75 2.80 15.10
C THR A 42 -28.99 2.25 16.32
N GLU A 43 -28.18 3.10 16.98
CA GLU A 43 -27.50 2.75 18.23
C GLU A 43 -28.48 2.17 19.27
N LEU A 44 -29.68 2.71 19.32
CA LEU A 44 -30.72 2.27 20.27
C LEU A 44 -31.26 0.87 19.93
N ASP A 45 -31.51 0.62 18.64
CA ASP A 45 -32.01 -0.68 18.18
C ASP A 45 -30.95 -1.77 18.37
N LEU A 46 -29.69 -1.45 18.01
CA LEU A 46 -28.56 -2.36 18.24
C LEU A 46 -28.35 -2.67 19.72
N SER A 47 -28.39 -1.65 20.57
CA SER A 47 -28.26 -1.80 22.02
C SER A 47 -29.35 -2.74 22.59
N ARG A 48 -30.59 -2.56 22.17
CA ARG A 48 -31.72 -3.43 22.57
C ARG A 48 -31.57 -4.87 22.08
N SER A 49 -31.21 -5.02 20.78
CA SER A 49 -31.10 -6.33 20.15
C SER A 49 -29.93 -7.16 20.69
N LEU A 50 -28.80 -6.49 21.02
CA LEU A 50 -27.60 -7.13 21.54
C LEU A 50 -27.57 -7.25 23.08
N GLY A 51 -28.49 -6.60 23.77
CA GLY A 51 -28.55 -6.62 25.26
C GLY A 51 -27.33 -5.90 25.91
N VAL A 52 -26.75 -4.90 25.24
CA VAL A 52 -25.60 -4.16 25.74
C VAL A 52 -25.86 -2.66 25.84
N SER A 53 -25.02 -1.94 26.57
CA SER A 53 -25.17 -0.49 26.72
C SER A 53 -24.97 0.25 25.37
N ARG A 54 -25.63 1.40 25.23
CA ARG A 54 -25.44 2.29 24.07
C ARG A 54 -23.99 2.76 23.92
N THR A 55 -23.26 2.90 25.02
CA THR A 55 -21.83 3.27 25.00
C THR A 55 -21.00 2.22 24.30
N VAL A 56 -21.21 0.93 24.60
CA VAL A 56 -20.53 -0.20 23.95
C VAL A 56 -20.84 -0.23 22.44
N VAL A 57 -22.12 -0.07 22.08
CA VAL A 57 -22.52 -0.01 20.66
C VAL A 57 -21.87 1.16 19.94
N ARG A 58 -21.87 2.35 20.56
CA ARG A 58 -21.27 3.56 19.97
C ARG A 58 -19.78 3.38 19.72
N GLU A 59 -19.07 2.76 20.65
CA GLU A 59 -17.64 2.48 20.49
C GLU A 59 -17.38 1.49 19.37
N ALA A 60 -18.13 0.40 19.28
CA ALA A 60 -18.03 -0.55 18.17
C ALA A 60 -18.32 0.13 16.80
N LEU A 61 -19.39 0.94 16.73
CA LEU A 61 -19.70 1.71 15.50
C LEU A 61 -18.61 2.74 15.17
N LEU A 62 -17.97 3.35 16.19
CA LEU A 62 -16.84 4.24 15.95
C LEU A 62 -15.67 3.50 15.30
N ARG A 63 -15.35 2.30 15.77
CA ARG A 63 -14.31 1.46 15.17
C ARG A 63 -14.62 1.09 13.73
N LEU A 64 -15.86 0.65 13.43
CA LEU A 64 -16.30 0.38 12.06
C LEU A 64 -16.20 1.63 11.17
N ARG A 65 -16.45 2.81 11.72
CA ARG A 65 -16.30 4.09 11.02
C ARG A 65 -14.84 4.42 10.75
N MET A 66 -13.96 4.18 11.72
CA MET A 66 -12.51 4.36 11.54
C MET A 66 -11.95 3.42 10.46
N MET A 67 -12.50 2.20 10.34
CA MET A 67 -12.19 1.26 9.26
C MET A 67 -12.86 1.61 7.93
N GLY A 68 -13.68 2.67 7.86
CA GLY A 68 -14.37 3.08 6.65
C GLY A 68 -15.47 2.12 6.18
N LEU A 69 -15.90 1.19 7.03
CA LEU A 69 -16.99 0.25 6.71
C LEU A 69 -18.36 0.92 6.79
N ILE A 70 -18.50 1.93 7.63
CA ILE A 70 -19.71 2.73 7.79
C ILE A 70 -19.37 4.22 7.86
N ASP A 71 -20.36 5.06 7.55
CA ASP A 71 -20.27 6.52 7.72
C ASP A 71 -21.62 7.08 8.19
N THR A 72 -21.61 8.27 8.79
CA THR A 72 -22.83 8.95 9.23
C THR A 72 -23.29 9.94 8.18
N LYS A 73 -24.42 9.68 7.55
CA LYS A 73 -25.06 10.60 6.60
C LYS A 73 -26.12 11.44 7.29
N LYS A 74 -26.07 12.77 7.05
CA LYS A 74 -27.08 13.71 7.55
C LYS A 74 -28.48 13.24 7.15
N LYS A 75 -29.42 13.15 8.10
CA LYS A 75 -30.81 12.67 7.95
C LYS A 75 -30.99 11.18 7.65
N LYS A 76 -29.93 10.41 7.37
CA LYS A 76 -30.06 8.97 7.05
C LYS A 76 -29.52 8.05 8.15
N GLY A 77 -28.76 8.59 9.11
CA GLY A 77 -28.08 7.77 10.13
C GLY A 77 -26.79 7.14 9.61
N SER A 78 -26.41 6.01 10.16
CA SER A 78 -25.21 5.29 9.73
C SER A 78 -25.53 4.43 8.51
N VAL A 79 -24.68 4.55 7.50
CA VAL A 79 -24.79 3.82 6.23
C VAL A 79 -23.49 3.06 5.96
N ILE A 80 -23.59 1.97 5.20
CA ILE A 80 -22.45 1.19 4.75
C ILE A 80 -21.68 1.97 3.69
N THR A 81 -20.37 1.93 3.78
CA THR A 81 -19.45 2.54 2.81
C THR A 81 -18.44 1.51 2.30
N SER A 82 -17.84 1.80 1.16
CA SER A 82 -16.68 1.04 0.69
C SER A 82 -15.42 1.59 1.38
N PRO A 83 -14.68 0.76 2.14
CA PRO A 83 -13.50 1.24 2.84
C PRO A 83 -12.42 1.71 1.86
N ASP A 84 -11.85 2.87 2.13
CA ASP A 84 -10.63 3.32 1.47
C ASP A 84 -9.41 2.70 2.18
N ILE A 85 -9.10 1.45 1.83
CA ILE A 85 -8.03 0.67 2.44
C ILE A 85 -6.69 1.42 2.38
N PHE A 86 -6.36 2.02 1.24
CA PHE A 86 -5.11 2.76 1.06
C PHE A 86 -5.07 4.06 1.86
N GLY A 87 -6.20 4.79 1.93
CA GLY A 87 -6.31 5.98 2.76
C GLY A 87 -6.22 5.68 4.27
N ILE A 88 -6.67 4.50 4.70
CA ILE A 88 -6.53 4.05 6.09
C ILE A 88 -5.07 3.66 6.37
N MET A 89 -4.46 2.84 5.51
CA MET A 89 -3.07 2.39 5.66
C MET A 89 -2.08 3.56 5.60
N SER A 90 -2.28 4.53 4.72
CA SER A 90 -1.38 5.69 4.57
C SER A 90 -1.26 6.53 5.85
N LYS A 91 -2.28 6.52 6.71
CA LYS A 91 -2.21 7.20 8.01
C LYS A 91 -1.21 6.56 8.98
N SER A 92 -0.99 5.24 8.85
CA SER A 92 -0.02 4.48 9.65
C SER A 92 1.36 4.42 8.99
N MET A 93 1.46 4.79 7.70
CA MET A 93 2.69 4.77 6.91
C MET A 93 3.49 6.09 7.03
N ASN A 94 3.59 6.63 8.25
CA ASN A 94 4.40 7.82 8.49
C ASN A 94 5.87 7.40 8.71
N PRO A 95 6.80 7.79 7.83
CA PRO A 95 8.19 7.35 7.91
C PRO A 95 8.91 7.78 9.19
N HIS A 96 8.43 8.83 9.88
CA HIS A 96 9.03 9.30 11.13
C HIS A 96 8.69 8.46 12.37
N ILE A 97 7.69 7.57 12.26
CA ILE A 97 7.28 6.67 13.35
C ILE A 97 7.59 5.20 13.07
N LEU A 98 8.01 4.88 11.85
CA LEU A 98 8.45 3.54 11.47
C LEU A 98 9.91 3.33 11.85
N ASP A 99 10.24 2.13 12.30
CA ASP A 99 11.63 1.74 12.54
C ASP A 99 12.40 1.53 11.22
N GLN A 100 13.72 1.49 11.32
CA GLN A 100 14.59 1.39 10.14
C GLN A 100 14.42 0.08 9.38
N ASP A 101 14.12 -1.01 10.06
CA ASP A 101 13.93 -2.32 9.42
C ASP A 101 12.64 -2.33 8.62
N THR A 102 11.55 -1.82 9.21
CA THR A 102 10.26 -1.63 8.50
C THR A 102 10.41 -0.71 7.28
N LEU A 103 11.14 0.40 7.40
CA LEU A 103 11.40 1.31 6.27
C LEU A 103 12.17 0.61 5.14
N ARG A 104 13.15 -0.23 5.50
CA ARG A 104 13.94 -1.03 4.57
C ARG A 104 13.07 -2.06 3.84
N GLU A 105 12.29 -2.84 4.58
CA GLU A 105 11.38 -3.84 4.03
C GLU A 105 10.34 -3.23 3.07
N ILE A 106 9.77 -2.08 3.44
CA ILE A 106 8.85 -1.35 2.56
C ILE A 106 9.56 -0.86 1.29
N PHE A 107 10.79 -0.41 1.40
CA PHE A 107 11.56 0.01 0.23
C PHE A 107 11.87 -1.18 -0.71
N GLU A 108 12.08 -2.38 -0.16
CA GLU A 108 12.23 -3.60 -0.96
C GLU A 108 10.99 -3.93 -1.80
N LEU A 109 9.78 -3.59 -1.30
CA LEU A 109 8.55 -3.77 -2.08
C LEU A 109 8.58 -3.02 -3.41
N ARG A 110 9.26 -1.87 -3.50
CA ARG A 110 9.44 -1.15 -4.76
C ARG A 110 10.05 -2.05 -5.84
N LEU A 111 11.13 -2.78 -5.51
CA LEU A 111 11.78 -3.69 -6.44
C LEU A 111 10.82 -4.78 -6.92
N VAL A 112 10.17 -5.44 -5.97
CA VAL A 112 9.25 -6.54 -6.29
C VAL A 112 8.13 -6.07 -7.22
N LEU A 113 7.54 -4.90 -6.92
CA LEU A 113 6.45 -4.34 -7.70
C LEU A 113 6.91 -3.90 -9.09
N GLU A 114 8.03 -3.19 -9.18
CA GLU A 114 8.49 -2.60 -10.44
C GLU A 114 9.06 -3.65 -11.41
N ILE A 115 9.71 -4.68 -10.92
CA ILE A 115 10.07 -5.85 -11.75
C ILE A 115 8.82 -6.63 -12.16
N GLY A 116 7.87 -6.81 -11.24
CA GLY A 116 6.66 -7.59 -11.48
C GLY A 116 5.68 -6.97 -12.48
N MET A 117 5.73 -5.64 -12.69
CA MET A 117 4.81 -4.97 -13.62
C MET A 117 5.19 -5.10 -15.10
N ALA A 118 6.33 -5.70 -15.44
CA ALA A 118 6.83 -5.78 -16.83
C ALA A 118 5.79 -6.29 -17.83
N ASP A 119 5.10 -7.39 -17.53
CA ASP A 119 4.09 -7.93 -18.43
C ASP A 119 2.91 -6.97 -18.66
N LEU A 120 2.51 -6.25 -17.62
CA LEU A 120 1.44 -5.26 -17.72
C LEU A 120 1.86 -4.08 -18.59
N LEU A 121 3.12 -3.64 -18.48
CA LEU A 121 3.67 -2.57 -19.30
C LEU A 121 3.66 -2.95 -20.77
N PHE A 122 4.22 -4.11 -21.13
CA PHE A 122 4.29 -4.55 -22.52
C PHE A 122 2.92 -4.84 -23.15
N GLN A 123 1.92 -5.19 -22.36
CA GLN A 123 0.55 -5.36 -22.85
C GLN A 123 -0.18 -4.04 -23.10
N ARG A 124 0.21 -2.95 -22.46
CA ARG A 124 -0.60 -1.72 -22.38
C ARG A 124 0.09 -0.48 -22.87
N VAL A 125 1.41 -0.49 -22.99
CA VAL A 125 2.18 0.66 -23.46
C VAL A 125 1.73 1.07 -24.86
N THR A 126 1.57 2.37 -25.08
CA THR A 126 1.22 2.96 -26.36
C THR A 126 2.38 3.81 -26.89
N PRO A 127 2.43 4.11 -28.20
CA PRO A 127 3.43 5.05 -28.75
C PRO A 127 3.40 6.42 -28.04
N LYS A 128 2.23 6.88 -27.62
CA LYS A 128 2.07 8.13 -26.86
C LYS A 128 2.76 8.04 -25.50
N ASP A 129 2.63 6.92 -24.80
CA ASP A 129 3.30 6.73 -23.51
C ASP A 129 4.81 6.74 -23.64
N ILE A 130 5.36 6.14 -24.70
CA ILE A 130 6.81 6.19 -25.00
C ILE A 130 7.27 7.64 -25.21
N GLU A 131 6.51 8.44 -25.98
CA GLU A 131 6.86 9.85 -26.16
C GLU A 131 6.78 10.64 -24.85
N GLU A 132 5.76 10.40 -24.02
CA GLU A 132 5.65 11.04 -22.70
C GLU A 132 6.82 10.65 -21.78
N LEU A 133 7.24 9.38 -21.77
CA LEU A 133 8.42 8.93 -21.02
C LEU A 133 9.71 9.60 -21.55
N LYS A 134 9.87 9.72 -22.88
CA LYS A 134 11.01 10.42 -23.49
C LYS A 134 11.04 11.90 -23.08
N GLU A 135 9.88 12.57 -23.01
CA GLU A 135 9.82 13.97 -22.53
C GLU A 135 10.22 14.08 -21.05
N ILE A 136 9.76 13.16 -20.19
CA ILE A 136 10.14 13.14 -18.76
C ILE A 136 11.66 13.09 -18.60
N VAL A 137 12.34 12.23 -19.35
CA VAL A 137 13.78 12.04 -19.19
C VAL A 137 14.65 13.09 -19.90
N LYS A 138 14.08 13.99 -20.72
CA LYS A 138 14.83 15.08 -21.38
C LYS A 138 15.46 16.05 -20.39
N THR A 139 14.79 16.28 -19.27
CA THR A 139 15.24 17.22 -18.24
C THR A 139 16.14 16.58 -17.20
N GLU A 140 16.35 15.26 -17.29
CA GLU A 140 17.23 14.56 -16.38
C GLU A 140 18.69 14.96 -16.62
N PRO A 141 19.44 15.34 -15.58
CA PRO A 141 20.88 15.56 -15.70
C PRO A 141 21.57 14.26 -16.13
N ASP A 142 22.67 14.39 -16.86
CA ASP A 142 23.48 13.24 -17.25
C ASP A 142 24.16 12.65 -16.01
N THR A 143 23.50 11.70 -15.37
CA THR A 143 23.91 11.07 -14.10
C THR A 143 25.07 10.07 -14.27
N ALA A 144 25.55 9.86 -15.49
CA ALA A 144 26.64 8.92 -15.75
C ALA A 144 27.93 9.23 -14.96
N LYS A 145 28.09 10.44 -14.45
CA LYS A 145 29.29 10.86 -13.70
C LYS A 145 29.17 10.74 -12.19
N ASP A 146 27.97 10.94 -11.62
CA ASP A 146 27.81 11.06 -10.17
C ASP A 146 26.86 10.03 -9.54
N HIS A 147 26.16 9.22 -10.33
CA HIS A 147 25.17 8.24 -9.87
C HIS A 147 24.19 8.79 -8.82
N ILE A 148 23.95 10.10 -8.84
CA ILE A 148 23.02 10.78 -7.92
C ILE A 148 21.63 10.75 -8.57
N PHE A 149 20.73 9.99 -7.97
CA PHE A 149 19.32 10.02 -8.37
C PHE A 149 18.67 11.30 -7.83
N HIS A 150 18.04 12.04 -8.71
CA HIS A 150 17.16 13.13 -8.31
C HIS A 150 15.80 12.57 -8.03
N ILE A 151 15.38 12.61 -6.77
CA ILE A 151 14.13 11.98 -6.29
C ILE A 151 12.90 12.41 -7.09
N ASP A 152 12.83 13.66 -7.51
CA ASP A 152 11.70 14.18 -8.29
C ASP A 152 11.60 13.48 -9.65
N HIS A 153 12.72 13.23 -10.34
CA HIS A 153 12.74 12.49 -11.61
C HIS A 153 12.35 11.03 -11.40
N GLU A 154 12.85 10.41 -10.33
CA GLU A 154 12.46 9.05 -9.93
C GLU A 154 10.95 8.93 -9.74
N ILE A 155 10.36 9.85 -8.97
CA ILE A 155 8.92 9.84 -8.69
C ILE A 155 8.10 10.00 -9.96
N ILE A 156 8.49 10.92 -10.83
CA ILE A 156 7.75 11.21 -12.07
C ILE A 156 7.89 10.06 -13.07
N PHE A 157 9.10 9.56 -13.31
CA PHE A 157 9.35 8.48 -14.26
C PHE A 157 8.66 7.17 -13.84
N HIS A 158 8.94 6.69 -12.62
CA HIS A 158 8.33 5.47 -12.11
C HIS A 158 6.82 5.62 -11.96
N GLY A 159 6.32 6.80 -11.54
CA GLY A 159 4.90 7.10 -11.50
C GLY A 159 4.21 6.91 -12.85
N LYS A 160 4.87 7.31 -13.96
CA LYS A 160 4.36 7.08 -15.31
C LYS A 160 4.33 5.59 -15.68
N LEU A 161 5.31 4.80 -15.25
CA LEU A 161 5.28 3.34 -15.45
C LEU A 161 4.08 2.70 -14.75
N TYR A 162 3.78 3.10 -13.50
CA TYR A 162 2.57 2.62 -12.80
C TYR A 162 1.27 3.06 -13.50
N GLU A 163 1.25 4.22 -14.13
CA GLU A 163 0.13 4.68 -14.93
C GLU A 163 -0.08 3.80 -16.17
N ILE A 164 0.99 3.53 -16.94
CA ILE A 164 0.98 2.65 -18.11
C ILE A 164 0.56 1.24 -17.73
N ALA A 165 1.03 0.72 -16.60
CA ALA A 165 0.61 -0.59 -16.08
C ALA A 165 -0.91 -0.69 -15.88
N GLY A 166 -1.65 0.44 -15.77
CA GLY A 166 -3.10 0.54 -15.81
C GLY A 166 -3.84 -0.26 -14.72
N ASN A 167 -3.17 -0.57 -13.63
CA ASN A 167 -3.75 -1.21 -12.45
C ASN A 167 -3.92 -0.16 -11.35
N GLU A 168 -5.15 0.33 -11.18
CA GLU A 168 -5.45 1.39 -10.21
C GLU A 168 -5.12 1.00 -8.76
N THR A 169 -5.25 -0.26 -8.40
CA THR A 169 -4.86 -0.76 -7.07
C THR A 169 -3.35 -0.64 -6.87
N LEU A 170 -2.56 -1.07 -7.86
CA LEU A 170 -1.10 -0.98 -7.86
C LEU A 170 -0.64 0.48 -7.81
N LYS A 171 -1.25 1.36 -8.60
CA LYS A 171 -1.00 2.81 -8.61
C LYS A 171 -1.29 3.48 -7.26
N ARG A 172 -2.41 3.11 -6.62
CA ARG A 172 -2.75 3.61 -5.27
C ARG A 172 -1.78 3.09 -4.21
N PHE A 173 -1.34 1.84 -4.33
CA PHE A 173 -0.34 1.26 -3.45
C PHE A 173 0.99 1.99 -3.57
N GLN A 174 1.49 2.23 -4.79
CA GLN A 174 2.69 3.02 -5.05
C GLN A 174 2.59 4.43 -4.42
N LYS A 175 1.47 5.14 -4.65
CA LYS A 175 1.24 6.48 -4.07
C LYS A 175 1.30 6.48 -2.53
N MET A 176 0.81 5.42 -1.90
CA MET A 176 0.86 5.26 -0.45
C MET A 176 2.32 5.10 0.05
N LEU A 177 3.19 4.48 -0.76
CA LEU A 177 4.59 4.24 -0.39
C LEU A 177 5.51 5.43 -0.71
N LEU A 178 5.10 6.38 -1.57
CA LEU A 178 5.94 7.51 -1.98
C LEU A 178 6.55 8.31 -0.82
N PRO A 179 5.84 8.63 0.28
CA PRO A 179 6.43 9.35 1.41
C PRO A 179 7.58 8.58 2.06
N ILE A 180 7.53 7.25 2.05
CA ILE A 180 8.59 6.39 2.59
C ILE A 180 9.80 6.37 1.64
N PHE A 181 9.57 6.27 0.34
CA PHE A 181 10.65 6.32 -0.65
C PHE A 181 11.39 7.66 -0.61
N ASP A 182 10.65 8.75 -0.55
CA ASP A 182 11.20 10.10 -0.41
C ASP A 182 12.01 10.24 0.90
N TYR A 183 11.45 9.79 2.02
CA TYR A 183 12.13 9.81 3.32
C TYR A 183 13.42 8.98 3.32
N VAL A 184 13.38 7.74 2.84
CA VAL A 184 14.56 6.86 2.77
C VAL A 184 15.65 7.48 1.90
N HIS A 185 15.28 8.11 0.79
CA HIS A 185 16.21 8.80 -0.10
C HIS A 185 16.88 10.01 0.59
N ASN A 186 16.11 10.83 1.31
CA ASN A 186 16.58 12.08 1.92
C ASN A 186 17.19 11.90 3.32
N SER A 187 16.85 10.83 4.04
CA SER A 187 17.30 10.59 5.42
C SER A 187 18.78 10.22 5.54
N GLY A 188 19.41 9.90 4.42
CA GLY A 188 20.78 9.42 4.38
C GLY A 188 20.96 7.95 4.75
N LEU A 189 19.89 7.18 4.83
CA LEU A 189 19.92 5.72 4.94
C LEU A 189 20.61 5.09 3.72
N LEU A 190 20.64 5.79 2.58
CA LEU A 190 21.29 5.37 1.31
C LEU A 190 22.73 5.90 1.15
N LYS A 191 23.40 6.33 2.20
CA LYS A 191 24.67 7.09 2.09
C LYS A 191 25.91 6.33 1.64
N LYS A 192 25.90 5.00 1.63
CA LYS A 192 27.10 4.25 1.24
C LYS A 192 27.22 4.21 -0.28
N PRO A 193 28.36 4.65 -0.87
CA PRO A 193 28.62 4.45 -2.28
C PRO A 193 28.71 2.95 -2.57
N ALA A 194 27.87 2.45 -3.46
CA ALA A 194 27.96 1.09 -3.94
C ALA A 194 28.81 1.05 -5.21
N GLN A 195 29.67 0.05 -5.34
CA GLN A 195 30.30 -0.24 -6.63
C GLN A 195 29.28 -0.90 -7.54
N ILE A 196 28.73 -0.13 -8.46
CA ILE A 196 27.73 -0.61 -9.41
C ILE A 196 28.43 -1.31 -10.55
N GLN A 197 28.14 -2.58 -10.77
CA GLN A 197 28.71 -3.34 -11.88
C GLN A 197 27.94 -3.16 -13.19
N LYS A 198 26.63 -2.99 -13.11
CA LYS A 198 25.74 -2.79 -14.26
C LYS A 198 24.68 -1.75 -13.88
N PHE A 199 24.54 -0.75 -14.73
CA PHE A 199 23.54 0.29 -14.55
C PHE A 199 22.72 0.46 -15.83
N VAL A 200 21.40 0.52 -15.66
CA VAL A 200 20.46 0.87 -16.73
C VAL A 200 19.79 2.18 -16.34
N SER A 201 19.93 3.21 -17.17
CA SER A 201 19.29 4.51 -16.94
C SER A 201 17.80 4.46 -17.31
N HIS A 202 17.03 5.50 -16.94
CA HIS A 202 15.64 5.66 -17.39
C HIS A 202 15.54 5.60 -18.91
N ARG A 203 16.49 6.24 -19.66
CA ARG A 203 16.56 6.15 -21.13
C ARG A 203 16.75 4.71 -21.61
N GLY A 204 17.60 3.95 -20.92
CA GLY A 204 17.78 2.52 -21.23
C GLY A 204 16.54 1.69 -20.97
N LEU A 205 15.75 2.01 -19.92
CA LEU A 205 14.47 1.35 -19.67
C LEU A 205 13.43 1.69 -20.75
N ILE A 206 13.40 2.94 -21.25
CA ILE A 206 12.53 3.33 -22.36
C ILE A 206 12.89 2.57 -23.63
N ASP A 207 14.19 2.47 -23.96
CA ASP A 207 14.65 1.72 -25.13
C ASP A 207 14.25 0.25 -25.05
N ILE A 208 14.38 -0.37 -23.87
CA ILE A 208 13.93 -1.75 -23.65
C ILE A 208 12.41 -1.86 -23.79
N LEU A 209 11.65 -0.89 -23.27
CA LEU A 209 10.19 -0.89 -23.36
C LEU A 209 9.68 -0.74 -24.79
N GLU A 210 10.40 0.03 -25.62
CA GLU A 210 10.09 0.28 -27.03
C GLU A 210 10.52 -0.87 -27.95
N ASN A 211 11.70 -1.47 -27.73
CA ASN A 211 12.33 -2.38 -28.67
C ASN A 211 12.62 -3.78 -28.09
N GLY A 212 12.40 -4.00 -26.82
CA GLY A 212 12.80 -5.22 -26.11
C GLY A 212 11.66 -6.17 -25.80
N SER A 213 11.76 -6.84 -24.67
CA SER A 213 10.77 -7.80 -24.16
C SER A 213 10.55 -7.64 -22.67
N PRO A 214 9.47 -8.23 -22.12
CA PRO A 214 9.23 -8.23 -20.66
C PRO A 214 10.41 -8.77 -19.86
N GLU A 215 11.09 -9.80 -20.34
CA GLU A 215 12.27 -10.39 -19.69
C GLU A 215 13.45 -9.41 -19.65
N LEU A 216 13.72 -8.74 -20.77
CA LEU A 216 14.76 -7.71 -20.83
C LEU A 216 14.41 -6.54 -19.90
N PHE A 217 13.14 -6.16 -19.82
CA PHE A 217 12.71 -5.09 -18.93
C PHE A 217 12.88 -5.48 -17.45
N ARG A 218 12.52 -6.70 -17.05
CA ARG A 218 12.77 -7.19 -15.69
C ARG A 218 14.25 -7.10 -15.30
N ASN A 219 15.12 -7.53 -16.21
CA ASN A 219 16.57 -7.45 -16.00
C ASN A 219 17.08 -6.00 -15.99
N GLY A 220 16.57 -5.18 -16.90
CA GLY A 220 16.87 -3.73 -16.96
C GLY A 220 16.45 -3.02 -15.68
N MET A 221 15.22 -3.24 -15.21
CA MET A 221 14.69 -2.65 -13.98
C MET A 221 15.47 -3.11 -12.75
N ARG A 222 15.85 -4.39 -12.66
CA ARG A 222 16.70 -4.88 -11.58
C ARG A 222 18.04 -4.15 -11.57
N ASN A 223 18.71 -4.04 -12.71
CA ASN A 223 19.99 -3.34 -12.83
C ASN A 223 19.86 -1.83 -12.56
N HIS A 224 18.73 -1.22 -12.92
CA HIS A 224 18.42 0.16 -12.62
C HIS A 224 18.28 0.40 -11.11
N LEU A 225 17.54 -0.47 -10.42
CA LEU A 225 17.28 -0.37 -8.99
C LEU A 225 18.37 -0.97 -8.10
N GLU A 226 19.34 -1.72 -8.66
CA GLU A 226 20.42 -2.39 -7.93
C GLU A 226 21.18 -1.42 -7.01
N ASN A 227 21.42 -0.20 -7.47
CA ASN A 227 22.09 0.83 -6.70
C ASN A 227 21.34 1.18 -5.40
N HIS A 228 20.03 1.26 -5.46
CA HIS A 228 19.20 1.52 -4.28
C HIS A 228 19.29 0.34 -3.30
N PHE A 229 19.29 -0.89 -3.81
CA PHE A 229 19.37 -2.10 -3.02
C PHE A 229 20.71 -2.25 -2.31
N LEU A 230 21.81 -2.14 -3.03
CA LEU A 230 23.15 -2.25 -2.46
C LEU A 230 23.40 -1.22 -1.34
N ARG A 231 22.79 -0.04 -1.44
CA ARG A 231 22.90 1.00 -0.42
C ARG A 231 22.06 0.74 0.83
N ILE A 232 20.99 -0.04 0.70
CA ILE A 232 20.11 -0.38 1.83
C ILE A 232 20.65 -1.59 2.58
N PHE A 233 21.22 -2.57 1.86
CA PHE A 233 21.69 -3.84 2.42
C PHE A 233 23.15 -3.84 2.85
N SER A 234 23.93 -2.83 2.56
CA SER A 234 25.32 -2.67 2.98
C SER A 234 25.42 -1.85 4.26
#